data_9ddd644c8234f55fae60fc07e68defd1
#
_entry.id   9ddd644c8234f55fae60fc07e68defd1
#
_cell.length_a   1.000
_cell.length_b   1.000
_cell.length_c   1.000
_cell.angle_alpha   90.00
_cell.angle_beta   90.00
_cell.angle_gamma   90.00
#
_symmetry.space_group_name_H-M   'P 1'
#
loop_
_entity.id
_entity.type
_entity.pdbx_description
1 polymer ?
#
loop_
_entity_poly.entity_id
_entity_poly.type
_entity_poly.pdbx_seq_one_letter_code
_entity_poly.pdbx_strand_id
1 'polypeptide(L)'
;MGLAANRGYNSGVTSILSFDETQLSAELAKLQSKGRMAFAAAVACRPLGTCERFAGQSGLASEARPREIAVQLWSALLGDTSERTTWVVALEEVMNFLPQASPAAPDAASFAHGLVDDALSSLVYAIRCLLSPDADEAAWAARCAYESIGRAALRALRLQADTPEAEAQVLAHPWVQRELERQRRDLSALLADRSPAAMSVLQQRSSAEELLTADEALTLE
;
A
#
# COMPACT_ATOMS: atom_id res chain seq x y z
N MET A 1 54.10 -12.32 22.88
CA MET A 1 53.64 -11.72 21.63
C MET A 1 52.22 -12.21 21.36
N GLY A 2 51.23 -11.44 21.74
CA GLY A 2 49.80 -11.78 21.59
C GLY A 2 49.22 -10.92 20.48
N LEU A 3 48.76 -11.55 19.40
CA LEU A 3 48.01 -10.91 18.31
C LEU A 3 46.56 -10.73 18.77
N ALA A 4 46.17 -9.50 19.07
CA ALA A 4 44.80 -9.12 19.29
C ALA A 4 44.08 -9.13 17.94
N ALA A 5 43.15 -10.05 17.76
CA ALA A 5 42.24 -10.08 16.63
C ALA A 5 41.22 -8.93 16.75
N ASN A 6 41.40 -7.92 15.93
CA ASN A 6 40.48 -6.80 15.78
C ASN A 6 39.19 -7.31 15.05
N ARG A 7 38.16 -7.66 15.83
CA ARG A 7 36.83 -7.93 15.28
C ARG A 7 36.23 -6.59 14.88
N GLY A 8 36.35 -6.25 13.59
CA GLY A 8 35.63 -5.15 12.99
C GLY A 8 34.13 -5.35 13.16
N TYR A 9 33.51 -4.54 13.99
CA TYR A 9 32.05 -4.36 14.02
C TYR A 9 31.68 -3.69 12.70
N ASN A 10 31.23 -4.48 11.76
CA ASN A 10 30.57 -3.98 10.56
C ASN A 10 29.16 -3.53 10.99
N SER A 11 29.03 -2.29 11.46
CA SER A 11 27.75 -1.64 11.67
C SER A 11 27.14 -1.42 10.27
N GLY A 12 26.35 -2.39 9.82
CA GLY A 12 25.53 -2.24 8.62
C GLY A 12 24.58 -1.06 8.85
N VAL A 13 24.96 0.10 8.36
CA VAL A 13 24.02 1.24 8.24
C VAL A 13 22.96 0.79 7.24
N THR A 14 21.82 0.34 7.74
CA THR A 14 20.66 0.06 6.90
C THR A 14 20.28 1.39 6.27
N SER A 15 20.46 1.51 4.95
CA SER A 15 20.09 2.73 4.23
C SER A 15 18.59 2.93 4.37
N ILE A 16 18.18 4.12 4.82
CA ILE A 16 16.78 4.51 4.87
C ILE A 16 16.25 4.60 3.44
N LEU A 17 15.20 3.85 3.15
CA LEU A 17 14.49 3.89 1.86
C LEU A 17 13.63 5.14 1.79
N SER A 18 13.52 5.73 0.61
CA SER A 18 12.60 6.83 0.31
C SER A 18 11.62 6.42 -0.80
N PHE A 19 10.43 7.00 -0.77
CA PHE A 19 9.48 6.86 -1.86
C PHE A 19 9.82 7.86 -2.96
N ASP A 20 10.05 7.34 -4.16
CA ASP A 20 10.26 8.14 -5.38
C ASP A 20 9.30 7.63 -6.46
N GLU A 21 8.20 8.38 -6.67
CA GLU A 21 7.15 8.03 -7.62
C GLU A 21 7.67 7.93 -9.04
N THR A 22 8.53 8.88 -9.45
CA THR A 22 9.08 8.92 -10.80
C THR A 22 9.97 7.71 -11.06
N GLN A 23 10.84 7.38 -10.11
CA GLN A 23 11.68 6.20 -10.21
C GLN A 23 10.84 4.92 -10.21
N LEU A 24 9.84 4.83 -9.33
CA LEU A 24 8.96 3.66 -9.25
C LEU A 24 8.19 3.45 -10.56
N SER A 25 7.59 4.51 -11.14
CA SER A 25 6.89 4.43 -12.43
C SER A 25 7.85 3.97 -13.55
N ALA A 26 9.07 4.49 -13.59
CA ALA A 26 10.07 4.07 -14.57
C ALA A 26 10.46 2.58 -14.43
N GLU A 27 10.55 2.06 -13.21
CA GLU A 27 10.80 0.63 -12.97
C GLU A 27 9.58 -0.24 -13.32
N LEU A 28 8.38 0.20 -12.98
CA LEU A 28 7.12 -0.47 -13.33
C LEU A 28 6.90 -0.52 -14.85
N ALA A 29 7.35 0.49 -15.59
CA ALA A 29 7.30 0.51 -17.05
C ALA A 29 8.10 -0.64 -17.70
N LYS A 30 9.10 -1.20 -17.02
CA LYS A 30 9.86 -2.39 -17.48
C LYS A 30 9.07 -3.70 -17.35
N LEU A 31 7.99 -3.71 -16.56
CA LEU A 31 7.10 -4.86 -16.45
C LEU A 31 6.14 -4.91 -17.64
N GLN A 32 5.71 -6.13 -17.99
CA GLN A 32 4.55 -6.32 -18.86
C GLN A 32 3.27 -5.89 -18.15
N SER A 33 2.19 -5.65 -18.89
CA SER A 33 0.89 -5.23 -18.38
C SER A 33 0.44 -6.05 -17.16
N LYS A 34 0.50 -7.39 -17.25
CA LYS A 34 0.10 -8.28 -16.17
C LYS A 34 0.95 -8.11 -14.90
N GLY A 35 2.24 -7.82 -15.04
CA GLY A 35 3.13 -7.53 -13.91
C GLY A 35 2.79 -6.22 -13.20
N ARG A 36 2.47 -5.15 -13.96
CA ARG A 36 2.03 -3.86 -13.40
C ARG A 36 0.73 -4.02 -12.62
N MET A 37 -0.25 -4.72 -13.21
CA MET A 37 -1.52 -5.01 -12.56
C MET A 37 -1.33 -5.84 -11.28
N ALA A 38 -0.44 -6.85 -11.28
CA ALA A 38 -0.15 -7.68 -10.11
C ALA A 38 0.52 -6.87 -9.00
N PHE A 39 1.46 -5.96 -9.35
CA PHE A 39 2.06 -5.05 -8.39
C PHE A 39 1.01 -4.14 -7.74
N ALA A 40 0.18 -3.48 -8.55
CA ALA A 40 -0.88 -2.60 -8.05
C ALA A 40 -1.87 -3.34 -7.14
N ALA A 41 -2.30 -4.55 -7.54
CA ALA A 41 -3.18 -5.39 -6.72
C ALA A 41 -2.53 -5.78 -5.38
N ALA A 42 -1.24 -6.14 -5.39
CA ALA A 42 -0.51 -6.50 -4.17
C ALA A 42 -0.43 -5.33 -3.18
N VAL A 43 -0.13 -4.14 -3.69
CA VAL A 43 -0.05 -2.93 -2.86
C VAL A 43 -1.41 -2.56 -2.31
N ALA A 44 -2.47 -2.60 -3.13
CA ALA A 44 -3.83 -2.24 -2.73
C ALA A 44 -4.45 -3.20 -1.70
N CYS A 45 -4.02 -4.46 -1.64
CA CYS A 45 -4.51 -5.42 -0.65
C CYS A 45 -4.09 -5.08 0.78
N ARG A 46 -2.87 -4.56 0.98
CA ARG A 46 -2.28 -4.34 2.31
C ARG A 46 -3.03 -3.32 3.18
N PRO A 47 -3.49 -2.18 2.68
CA PRO A 47 -4.22 -1.20 3.48
C PRO A 47 -5.68 -1.59 3.78
N LEU A 48 -6.24 -2.64 3.15
CA LEU A 48 -7.65 -3.02 3.35
C LEU A 48 -7.97 -3.46 4.79
N GLY A 49 -7.05 -4.13 5.48
CA GLY A 49 -7.22 -4.46 6.89
C GLY A 49 -7.32 -3.21 7.77
N THR A 50 -6.53 -2.19 7.46
CA THR A 50 -6.61 -0.87 8.10
C THR A 50 -7.93 -0.18 7.75
N CYS A 51 -8.36 -0.21 6.48
CA CYS A 51 -9.64 0.31 6.03
C CYS A 51 -10.81 -0.29 6.83
N GLU A 52 -10.89 -1.61 6.91
CA GLU A 52 -11.94 -2.33 7.64
C GLU A 52 -12.00 -1.93 9.11
N ARG A 53 -10.85 -1.75 9.75
CA ARG A 53 -10.75 -1.39 11.16
C ARG A 53 -11.24 0.03 11.46
N PHE A 54 -10.93 0.97 10.57
CA PHE A 54 -11.29 2.38 10.73
C PHE A 54 -12.59 2.77 10.00
N ALA A 55 -13.22 1.84 9.26
CA ALA A 55 -14.40 2.09 8.44
C ALA A 55 -15.57 2.69 9.24
N GLY A 56 -15.87 2.13 10.41
CA GLY A 56 -16.97 2.63 11.25
C GLY A 56 -16.77 4.08 11.73
N GLN A 57 -15.51 4.48 11.95
CA GLN A 57 -15.17 5.86 12.36
C GLN A 57 -15.22 6.84 11.19
N SER A 58 -15.04 6.34 9.95
CA SER A 58 -15.11 7.14 8.72
C SER A 58 -16.50 7.21 8.09
N GLY A 59 -17.48 6.48 8.65
CA GLY A 59 -18.84 6.43 8.11
C GLY A 59 -19.00 5.52 6.87
N LEU A 60 -18.04 4.63 6.59
CA LEU A 60 -18.14 3.65 5.50
C LEU A 60 -19.28 2.66 5.78
N ALA A 61 -20.20 2.52 4.81
CA ALA A 61 -21.42 1.71 4.96
C ALA A 61 -21.19 0.20 4.84
N SER A 62 -20.11 -0.25 4.15
CA SER A 62 -19.81 -1.66 3.93
C SER A 62 -18.31 -1.92 4.06
N GLU A 63 -17.93 -2.64 5.11
CA GLU A 63 -16.53 -2.92 5.44
C GLU A 63 -15.94 -4.05 4.59
N ALA A 64 -16.75 -5.05 4.21
CA ALA A 64 -16.29 -6.25 3.52
C ALA A 64 -16.11 -6.06 2.00
N ARG A 65 -16.87 -5.17 1.38
CA ARG A 65 -16.95 -5.05 -0.07
C ARG A 65 -15.64 -4.67 -0.77
N PRO A 66 -14.81 -3.74 -0.27
CA PRO A 66 -13.49 -3.46 -0.86
C PRO A 66 -12.59 -4.69 -0.91
N ARG A 67 -12.61 -5.53 0.12
CA ARG A 67 -11.83 -6.77 0.17
C ARG A 67 -12.34 -7.80 -0.86
N GLU A 68 -13.65 -7.94 -1.02
CA GLU A 68 -14.23 -8.81 -2.04
C GLU A 68 -13.77 -8.39 -3.45
N ILE A 69 -13.78 -7.09 -3.74
CA ILE A 69 -13.30 -6.55 -5.01
C ILE A 69 -11.81 -6.86 -5.21
N ALA A 70 -10.98 -6.72 -4.18
CA ALA A 70 -9.57 -7.07 -4.26
C ALA A 70 -9.33 -8.58 -4.52
N VAL A 71 -10.14 -9.46 -3.93
CA VAL A 71 -10.12 -10.90 -4.22
C VAL A 71 -10.50 -11.17 -5.67
N GLN A 72 -11.55 -10.52 -6.19
CA GLN A 72 -11.97 -10.63 -7.59
C GLN A 72 -10.86 -10.11 -8.54
N LEU A 73 -10.17 -9.02 -8.17
CA LEU A 73 -9.04 -8.47 -8.94
C LEU A 73 -7.94 -9.54 -9.12
N TRP A 74 -7.58 -10.23 -8.05
CA TRP A 74 -6.60 -11.32 -8.12
C TRP A 74 -7.09 -12.52 -8.94
N SER A 75 -8.36 -12.90 -8.81
CA SER A 75 -8.96 -13.95 -9.63
C SER A 75 -8.85 -13.63 -11.13
N ALA A 76 -9.18 -12.39 -11.51
CA ALA A 76 -9.05 -11.92 -12.89
C ALA A 76 -7.60 -11.93 -13.38
N LEU A 77 -6.65 -11.58 -12.52
CA LEU A 77 -5.21 -11.60 -12.86
C LEU A 77 -4.67 -13.02 -13.05
N LEU A 78 -5.15 -13.97 -12.27
CA LEU A 78 -4.62 -15.34 -12.29
C LEU A 78 -5.28 -16.25 -13.36
N GLY A 79 -6.38 -15.84 -13.96
CA GLY A 79 -6.93 -16.61 -15.08
C GLY A 79 -8.42 -16.53 -15.29
N ASP A 80 -9.18 -15.98 -14.34
CA ASP A 80 -10.60 -15.76 -14.52
C ASP A 80 -10.83 -14.60 -15.49
N THR A 81 -11.48 -14.86 -16.60
CA THR A 81 -11.86 -13.81 -17.55
C THR A 81 -13.10 -13.10 -17.02
N SER A 82 -12.93 -11.93 -16.45
CA SER A 82 -14.05 -11.04 -16.16
C SER A 82 -14.17 -9.98 -17.27
N GLU A 83 -15.41 -9.64 -17.58
CA GLU A 83 -15.69 -8.62 -18.59
C GLU A 83 -15.22 -7.24 -18.11
N ARG A 84 -14.75 -6.40 -19.06
CA ARG A 84 -14.33 -5.02 -18.77
C ARG A 84 -15.41 -4.22 -18.05
N THR A 85 -16.70 -4.45 -18.40
CA THR A 85 -17.86 -3.82 -17.79
C THR A 85 -17.96 -4.07 -16.29
N THR A 86 -17.63 -5.27 -15.84
CA THR A 86 -17.59 -5.63 -14.41
C THR A 86 -16.61 -4.72 -13.64
N TRP A 87 -15.47 -4.42 -14.23
CA TRP A 87 -14.45 -3.58 -13.59
C TRP A 87 -14.79 -2.09 -13.62
N VAL A 88 -15.52 -1.62 -14.63
CA VAL A 88 -16.06 -0.26 -14.64
C VAL A 88 -17.07 -0.09 -13.49
N VAL A 89 -17.96 -1.06 -13.30
CA VAL A 89 -18.94 -1.05 -12.19
C VAL A 89 -18.22 -1.13 -10.83
N ALA A 90 -17.22 -2.01 -10.69
CA ALA A 90 -16.45 -2.11 -9.46
C ALA A 90 -15.68 -0.81 -9.14
N LEU A 91 -15.15 -0.13 -10.15
CA LEU A 91 -14.50 1.17 -9.99
C LEU A 91 -15.48 2.22 -9.46
N GLU A 92 -16.66 2.36 -10.07
CA GLU A 92 -17.71 3.28 -9.62
C GLU A 92 -18.15 2.95 -8.20
N GLU A 93 -18.29 1.67 -7.86
CA GLU A 93 -18.65 1.21 -6.52
C GLU A 93 -17.61 1.63 -5.48
N VAL A 94 -16.31 1.39 -5.73
CA VAL A 94 -15.23 1.80 -4.80
C VAL A 94 -15.16 3.32 -4.68
N MET A 95 -15.32 4.06 -5.79
CA MET A 95 -15.34 5.52 -5.74
C MET A 95 -16.51 6.07 -4.90
N ASN A 96 -17.65 5.38 -4.87
CA ASN A 96 -18.78 5.76 -4.03
C ASN A 96 -18.56 5.48 -2.54
N PHE A 97 -17.60 4.63 -2.18
CA PHE A 97 -17.19 4.39 -0.80
C PHE A 97 -16.21 5.42 -0.27
N LEU A 98 -15.58 6.24 -1.13
CA LEU A 98 -14.62 7.25 -0.67
C LEU A 98 -15.29 8.20 0.33
N PRO A 99 -14.67 8.43 1.49
CA PRO A 99 -15.23 9.27 2.52
C PRO A 99 -15.45 10.70 2.00
N GLN A 100 -16.58 11.30 2.37
CA GLN A 100 -16.81 12.71 2.07
C GLN A 100 -16.11 13.57 3.14
N ALA A 101 -15.16 14.39 2.72
CA ALA A 101 -14.44 15.28 3.63
C ALA A 101 -15.42 16.23 4.34
N SER A 102 -15.38 16.28 5.66
CA SER A 102 -16.14 17.24 6.46
C SER A 102 -15.17 18.17 7.19
N PRO A 103 -15.20 19.47 6.90
CA PRO A 103 -14.32 20.44 7.58
C PRO A 103 -14.54 20.53 9.10
N ALA A 104 -15.69 20.05 9.59
CA ALA A 104 -16.05 20.07 11.00
C ALA A 104 -15.82 18.71 11.70
N ALA A 105 -15.20 17.74 11.02
CA ALA A 105 -14.95 16.43 11.61
C ALA A 105 -13.97 16.53 12.80
N PRO A 106 -14.22 15.81 13.90
CA PRO A 106 -13.24 15.67 14.98
C PRO A 106 -11.93 15.08 14.45
N ASP A 107 -10.82 15.41 15.10
CA ASP A 107 -9.46 14.97 14.68
C ASP A 107 -9.34 13.45 14.46
N ALA A 108 -9.95 12.65 15.38
CA ALA A 108 -9.99 11.19 15.24
C ALA A 108 -10.76 10.73 13.98
N ALA A 109 -11.89 11.35 13.67
CA ALA A 109 -12.66 11.05 12.46
C ALA A 109 -11.90 11.49 11.19
N SER A 110 -11.22 12.63 11.23
CA SER A 110 -10.36 13.11 10.12
C SER A 110 -9.20 12.16 9.87
N PHE A 111 -8.58 11.61 10.91
CA PHE A 111 -7.53 10.61 10.80
C PHE A 111 -8.06 9.30 10.19
N ALA A 112 -9.17 8.77 10.70
CA ALA A 112 -9.82 7.57 10.17
C ALA A 112 -10.23 7.74 8.70
N HIS A 113 -10.81 8.90 8.35
CA HIS A 113 -11.12 9.27 6.97
C HIS A 113 -9.89 9.18 6.07
N GLY A 114 -8.75 9.75 6.49
CA GLY A 114 -7.54 9.71 5.70
C GLY A 114 -7.01 8.29 5.46
N LEU A 115 -7.05 7.40 6.46
CA LEU A 115 -6.64 6.00 6.30
C LEU A 115 -7.57 5.23 5.36
N VAL A 116 -8.89 5.44 5.46
CA VAL A 116 -9.88 4.80 4.60
C VAL A 116 -9.78 5.34 3.16
N ASP A 117 -9.62 6.65 3.00
CA ASP A 117 -9.46 7.29 1.69
C ASP A 117 -8.21 6.76 0.97
N ASP A 118 -7.07 6.74 1.63
CA ASP A 118 -5.82 6.21 1.06
C ASP A 118 -5.97 4.72 0.65
N ALA A 119 -6.64 3.90 1.48
CA ALA A 119 -6.84 2.49 1.19
C ALA A 119 -7.76 2.26 -0.02
N LEU A 120 -8.88 2.97 -0.08
CA LEU A 120 -9.82 2.89 -1.19
C LEU A 120 -9.23 3.49 -2.47
N SER A 121 -8.50 4.60 -2.37
CA SER A 121 -7.79 5.19 -3.50
C SER A 121 -6.73 4.25 -4.07
N SER A 122 -6.00 3.53 -3.23
CA SER A 122 -5.08 2.48 -3.69
C SER A 122 -5.80 1.39 -4.49
N LEU A 123 -6.99 0.96 -4.04
CA LEU A 123 -7.82 -0.02 -4.75
C LEU A 123 -8.38 0.56 -6.07
N VAL A 124 -8.80 1.82 -6.10
CA VAL A 124 -9.23 2.54 -7.32
C VAL A 124 -8.11 2.50 -8.36
N TYR A 125 -6.87 2.87 -7.98
CA TYR A 125 -5.75 2.86 -8.91
C TYR A 125 -5.38 1.44 -9.37
N ALA A 126 -5.51 0.42 -8.52
CA ALA A 126 -5.31 -0.97 -8.93
C ALA A 126 -6.36 -1.43 -9.96
N ILE A 127 -7.64 -1.06 -9.81
CA ILE A 127 -8.70 -1.35 -10.78
C ILE A 127 -8.44 -0.56 -12.09
N ARG A 128 -8.04 0.70 -12.01
CA ARG A 128 -7.69 1.51 -13.19
C ARG A 128 -6.51 0.91 -13.94
N CYS A 129 -5.49 0.43 -13.22
CA CYS A 129 -4.36 -0.30 -13.80
C CYS A 129 -4.82 -1.60 -14.49
N LEU A 130 -5.85 -2.30 -14.00
CA LEU A 130 -6.44 -3.45 -14.69
C LEU A 130 -7.17 -3.03 -15.99
N LEU A 131 -7.90 -1.93 -15.95
CA LEU A 131 -8.65 -1.40 -17.11
C LEU A 131 -7.73 -0.81 -18.18
N SER A 132 -6.63 -0.18 -17.77
CA SER A 132 -5.61 0.42 -18.63
C SER A 132 -4.25 0.24 -17.95
N PRO A 133 -3.47 -0.81 -18.31
CA PRO A 133 -2.23 -1.17 -17.63
C PRO A 133 -1.13 -0.11 -17.80
N ASP A 134 -1.23 0.98 -17.03
CA ASP A 134 -0.28 2.07 -16.98
C ASP A 134 0.66 1.91 -15.77
N ALA A 135 1.91 2.30 -15.94
CA ALA A 135 2.90 2.30 -14.87
C ALA A 135 2.56 3.34 -13.78
N ASP A 136 2.01 4.49 -14.18
CA ASP A 136 1.63 5.56 -13.28
C ASP A 136 0.46 5.15 -12.38
N GLU A 137 -0.55 4.43 -12.92
CA GLU A 137 -1.65 3.90 -12.10
C GLU A 137 -1.14 2.95 -11.00
N ALA A 138 -0.16 2.10 -11.34
CA ALA A 138 0.47 1.21 -10.36
C ALA A 138 1.34 1.97 -9.35
N ALA A 139 2.03 3.03 -9.76
CA ALA A 139 2.81 3.88 -8.88
C ALA A 139 1.89 4.69 -7.93
N TRP A 140 0.75 5.17 -8.40
CA TRP A 140 -0.24 5.88 -7.57
C TRP A 140 -0.89 4.96 -6.54
N ALA A 141 -1.16 3.70 -6.88
CA ALA A 141 -1.59 2.72 -5.88
C ALA A 141 -0.55 2.58 -4.75
N ALA A 142 0.74 2.52 -5.10
CA ALA A 142 1.84 2.42 -4.14
C ALA A 142 2.00 3.70 -3.30
N ARG A 143 1.82 4.86 -3.91
CA ARG A 143 1.82 6.14 -3.21
C ARG A 143 0.74 6.20 -2.14
N CYS A 144 -0.50 5.80 -2.45
CA CYS A 144 -1.58 5.78 -1.47
C CYS A 144 -1.24 4.90 -0.25
N ALA A 145 -0.65 3.71 -0.46
CA ALA A 145 -0.21 2.86 0.65
C ALA A 145 0.93 3.51 1.46
N TYR A 146 1.87 4.19 0.80
CA TYR A 146 2.93 4.96 1.47
C TYR A 146 2.36 6.14 2.29
N GLU A 147 1.44 6.91 1.74
CA GLU A 147 0.79 8.03 2.42
C GLU A 147 -0.02 7.56 3.63
N SER A 148 -0.75 6.45 3.50
CA SER A 148 -1.50 5.83 4.58
C SER A 148 -0.58 5.44 5.76
N ILE A 149 0.52 4.75 5.50
CA ILE A 149 1.45 4.36 6.57
C ILE A 149 2.22 5.55 7.13
N GLY A 150 2.52 6.57 6.32
CA GLY A 150 3.10 7.83 6.76
C GLY A 150 2.20 8.58 7.72
N ARG A 151 0.89 8.66 7.42
CA ARG A 151 -0.15 9.23 8.28
C ARG A 151 -0.24 8.49 9.63
N ALA A 152 -0.21 7.16 9.59
CA ALA A 152 -0.21 6.34 10.80
C ALA A 152 1.05 6.57 11.64
N ALA A 153 2.22 6.64 11.02
CA ALA A 153 3.49 6.92 11.71
C ALA A 153 3.51 8.32 12.34
N LEU A 154 3.01 9.34 11.62
CA LEU A 154 2.87 10.70 12.12
C LEU A 154 2.01 10.74 13.40
N ARG A 155 0.88 10.04 13.39
CA ARG A 155 -0.02 9.89 14.55
C ARG A 155 0.67 9.19 15.71
N ALA A 156 1.34 8.06 15.47
CA ALA A 156 2.07 7.30 16.48
C ALA A 156 3.18 8.12 17.14
N LEU A 157 3.89 8.93 16.36
CA LEU A 157 4.95 9.82 16.84
C LEU A 157 4.41 11.09 17.52
N ARG A 158 3.10 11.34 17.44
CA ARG A 158 2.44 12.57 17.93
C ARG A 158 3.06 13.85 17.38
N LEU A 159 3.51 13.79 16.12
CA LEU A 159 4.09 14.93 15.41
C LEU A 159 2.99 15.72 14.71
N GLN A 160 3.24 17.02 14.54
CA GLN A 160 2.47 17.83 13.60
C GLN A 160 3.15 17.71 12.22
N ALA A 161 2.34 17.55 11.18
CA ALA A 161 2.83 17.61 9.79
C ALA A 161 3.46 19.01 9.55
N ASP A 162 4.27 19.13 8.53
CA ASP A 162 4.79 20.37 7.94
C ASP A 162 6.18 20.83 8.43
N THR A 163 6.98 19.96 9.06
CA THR A 163 8.40 20.29 9.28
C THR A 163 9.31 19.23 8.65
N PRO A 164 10.47 19.62 8.08
CA PRO A 164 11.43 18.68 7.52
C PRO A 164 11.90 17.61 8.54
N GLU A 165 11.97 17.99 9.82
CA GLU A 165 12.34 17.10 10.91
C GLU A 165 11.24 16.03 11.16
N ALA A 166 9.97 16.40 11.10
CA ALA A 166 8.85 15.47 11.23
C ALA A 166 8.82 14.53 10.03
N GLU A 167 8.99 15.02 8.82
CA GLU A 167 9.10 14.20 7.61
C GLU A 167 10.24 13.18 7.70
N ALA A 168 11.43 13.60 8.17
CA ALA A 168 12.57 12.72 8.35
C ALA A 168 12.29 11.62 9.40
N GLN A 169 11.60 11.95 10.51
CA GLN A 169 11.22 10.99 11.54
C GLN A 169 10.16 9.99 11.02
N VAL A 170 9.16 10.48 10.29
CA VAL A 170 8.14 9.64 9.65
C VAL A 170 8.79 8.70 8.64
N LEU A 171 9.68 9.21 7.78
CA LEU A 171 10.40 8.37 6.82
C LEU A 171 11.23 7.29 7.51
N ALA A 172 11.91 7.61 8.61
CA ALA A 172 12.70 6.66 9.38
C ALA A 172 11.86 5.68 10.22
N HIS A 173 10.54 5.88 10.31
CA HIS A 173 9.68 5.05 11.14
C HIS A 173 9.65 3.60 10.63
N PRO A 174 9.74 2.58 11.51
CA PRO A 174 9.79 1.17 11.11
C PRO A 174 8.62 0.72 10.23
N TRP A 175 7.43 1.26 10.44
CA TRP A 175 6.25 0.92 9.63
C TRP A 175 6.41 1.41 8.18
N VAL A 176 6.90 2.63 8.01
CA VAL A 176 7.14 3.23 6.68
C VAL A 176 8.24 2.45 5.96
N GLN A 177 9.35 2.16 6.63
CA GLN A 177 10.45 1.39 6.05
C GLN A 177 10.03 -0.02 5.67
N ARG A 178 9.18 -0.67 6.49
CA ARG A 178 8.61 -1.99 6.19
C ARG A 178 7.78 -1.97 4.90
N GLU A 179 6.93 -0.96 4.71
CA GLU A 179 6.12 -0.87 3.50
C GLU A 179 6.98 -0.59 2.26
N LEU A 180 7.94 0.32 2.33
CA LEU A 180 8.86 0.59 1.23
C LEU A 180 9.68 -0.65 0.84
N GLU A 181 10.14 -1.45 1.82
CA GLU A 181 10.84 -2.69 1.56
C GLU A 181 9.93 -3.74 0.91
N ARG A 182 8.65 -3.81 1.31
CA ARG A 182 7.66 -4.69 0.68
C ARG A 182 7.44 -4.31 -0.78
N GLN A 183 7.25 -3.03 -1.09
CA GLN A 183 7.08 -2.55 -2.47
C GLN A 183 8.31 -2.88 -3.31
N ARG A 184 9.52 -2.63 -2.79
CA ARG A 184 10.78 -2.94 -3.47
C ARG A 184 10.92 -4.45 -3.73
N ARG A 185 10.62 -5.27 -2.73
CA ARG A 185 10.67 -6.74 -2.83
C ARG A 185 9.68 -7.25 -3.87
N ASP A 186 8.45 -6.74 -3.88
CA ASP A 186 7.39 -7.15 -4.79
C ASP A 186 7.74 -6.80 -6.25
N LEU A 187 8.23 -5.59 -6.48
CA LEU A 187 8.72 -5.16 -7.78
C LEU A 187 9.90 -6.01 -8.26
N SER A 188 10.88 -6.26 -7.38
CA SER A 188 12.05 -7.09 -7.70
C SER A 188 11.66 -8.53 -8.05
N ALA A 189 10.70 -9.10 -7.33
CA ALA A 189 10.18 -10.44 -7.62
C ALA A 189 9.51 -10.52 -9.00
N LEU A 190 8.69 -9.52 -9.36
CA LEU A 190 8.00 -9.45 -10.65
C LEU A 190 8.96 -9.17 -11.83
N LEU A 191 10.06 -8.46 -11.58
CA LEU A 191 11.11 -8.25 -12.59
C LEU A 191 11.92 -9.54 -12.83
N ALA A 192 12.15 -10.32 -11.78
CA ALA A 192 12.91 -11.56 -11.84
C ALA A 192 12.10 -12.74 -12.42
N ASP A 193 10.83 -12.87 -12.03
CA ASP A 193 9.94 -13.96 -12.47
C ASP A 193 8.53 -13.43 -12.77
N ARG A 194 8.07 -13.67 -13.99
CA ARG A 194 6.76 -13.23 -14.51
C ARG A 194 5.77 -14.38 -14.64
N SER A 195 6.09 -15.54 -14.09
CA SER A 195 5.23 -16.73 -14.17
C SER A 195 3.94 -16.57 -13.37
N PRO A 196 2.87 -17.30 -13.73
CA PRO A 196 1.65 -17.35 -12.92
C PRO A 196 1.91 -17.83 -11.49
N ALA A 197 2.90 -18.71 -11.30
CA ALA A 197 3.29 -19.19 -9.98
C ALA A 197 3.87 -18.06 -9.10
N ALA A 198 4.76 -17.22 -9.65
CA ALA A 198 5.29 -16.06 -8.95
C ALA A 198 4.17 -15.06 -8.57
N MET A 199 3.20 -14.85 -9.45
CA MET A 199 2.03 -14.00 -9.16
C MET A 199 1.14 -14.59 -8.05
N SER A 200 0.95 -15.92 -8.02
CA SER A 200 0.22 -16.58 -6.93
C SER A 200 0.93 -16.44 -5.59
N VAL A 201 2.26 -16.54 -5.57
CA VAL A 201 3.06 -16.30 -4.35
C VAL A 201 2.92 -14.85 -3.90
N LEU A 202 2.94 -13.88 -4.84
CA LEU A 202 2.73 -12.47 -4.54
C LEU A 202 1.33 -12.22 -3.96
N GLN A 203 0.28 -12.81 -4.54
CA GLN A 203 -1.08 -12.75 -4.02
C GLN A 203 -1.16 -13.24 -2.57
N GLN A 204 -0.68 -14.46 -2.31
CA GLN A 204 -0.72 -15.05 -0.97
C GLN A 204 -0.01 -14.16 0.05
N ARG A 205 1.17 -13.66 -0.30
CA ARG A 205 1.95 -12.77 0.56
C ARG A 205 1.24 -11.45 0.83
N SER A 206 0.78 -10.74 -0.20
CA SER A 206 0.11 -9.45 -0.06
C SER A 206 -1.22 -9.53 0.69
N SER A 207 -1.91 -10.68 0.61
CA SER A 207 -3.14 -10.93 1.38
C SER A 207 -2.88 -11.25 2.86
N ALA A 208 -1.67 -11.72 3.20
CA ALA A 208 -1.26 -12.02 4.57
C ALA A 208 -0.54 -10.84 5.27
N GLU A 209 -0.01 -9.89 4.51
CA GLU A 209 0.75 -8.75 5.01
C GLU A 209 -0.15 -7.51 5.13
N GLU A 210 -0.65 -7.25 6.32
CA GLU A 210 -1.39 -6.01 6.59
C GLU A 210 -0.45 -4.79 6.64
N LEU A 211 -0.94 -3.62 6.25
CA LEU A 211 -0.20 -2.35 6.33
C LEU A 211 0.15 -2.03 7.79
N LEU A 212 -0.85 -2.10 8.66
CA LEU A 212 -0.73 -2.07 10.12
C LEU A 212 -1.21 -3.39 10.71
N THR A 213 -0.45 -3.97 11.61
CA THR A 213 -0.93 -5.11 12.41
C THR A 213 -2.04 -4.68 13.36
N ALA A 214 -2.78 -5.65 13.90
CA ALA A 214 -3.83 -5.36 14.88
C ALA A 214 -3.31 -4.57 16.08
N ASP A 215 -2.15 -4.97 16.62
CA ASP A 215 -1.55 -4.31 17.78
C ASP A 215 -1.07 -2.88 17.44
N GLU A 216 -0.49 -2.69 16.25
CA GLU A 216 -0.08 -1.36 15.79
C GLU A 216 -1.28 -0.43 15.62
N ALA A 217 -2.38 -0.91 15.05
CA ALA A 217 -3.60 -0.12 14.87
C ALA A 217 -4.23 0.29 16.22
N LEU A 218 -4.23 -0.60 17.22
CA LEU A 218 -4.70 -0.29 18.56
C LEU A 218 -3.91 0.85 19.23
N THR A 219 -2.66 1.09 18.86
CA THR A 219 -1.87 2.22 19.39
C THR A 219 -2.32 3.57 18.85
N LEU A 220 -3.16 3.59 17.80
CA LEU A 220 -3.62 4.80 17.10
C LEU A 220 -5.03 5.23 17.54
N GLU A 221 -5.78 4.35 18.22
CA GLU A 221 -7.11 4.61 18.77
C GLU A 221 -7.01 5.43 20.08
#